data_2d19faebb201afe5de3f674a45255a95
#
_entry.id   2d19faebb201afe5de3f674a45255a95
#
_cell.length_a   1.000
_cell.length_b   1.000
_cell.length_c   1.000
_cell.angle_alpha   90.00
_cell.angle_beta   90.00
_cell.angle_gamma   90.00
#
_symmetry.space_group_name_H-M   'P 1'
#
loop_
_entity.id
_entity.type
_entity.pdbx_description
1 polymer ?
#
loop_
_entity_poly.entity_id
_entity_poly.type
_entity_poly.pdbx_seq_one_letter_code
_entity_poly.pdbx_strand_id
1 'polypeptide(L)'
;MAVESMRHLVIGTDLDDIAANIGGFYNKLRSDSQLRWLGPEKGVIHMAAGGIMNAVWDLWARSVGKPVWRLLADMTPEQFVDCLDFRYISDALTRDEALEIVGQNQATKEQRIRELEQNGYPAYTTSAGWLGYSNEKLQRLCREAVDSGFKHIKIKVGVSIEDDVRRCKIARETIGPDVKLMIDANQVWEVDQAIDWMQHLIPFDPWFIEEPTSPDDVAGHKKIRDNIGNVRVATGEHCQNRIMFKQFIASDAIDIVQIDACRMGGLNEVLTVYMLAAKFGKLVFPHAGGVGLCEYVQHLSMI
;
A
#
# COMPACT_ATOMS: atom_id res chain seq x y z
N MET A 1 -17.15 -13.83 13.43
CA MET A 1 -18.28 -14.25 12.56
C MET A 1 -17.86 -14.36 11.10
N ALA A 2 -17.37 -13.32 10.41
CA ALA A 2 -17.06 -13.39 8.98
C ALA A 2 -15.98 -14.44 8.61
N VAL A 3 -14.87 -14.53 9.37
CA VAL A 3 -13.87 -15.59 9.18
C VAL A 3 -14.49 -16.97 9.44
N GLU A 4 -15.30 -17.11 10.49
CA GLU A 4 -15.96 -18.39 10.83
C GLU A 4 -16.95 -18.86 9.76
N SER A 5 -17.60 -17.92 9.04
CA SER A 5 -18.49 -18.27 7.92
C SER A 5 -17.76 -18.93 6.75
N MET A 6 -16.46 -18.72 6.64
CA MET A 6 -15.60 -19.34 5.60
C MET A 6 -14.95 -20.65 6.05
N ARG A 7 -15.19 -21.09 7.28
CA ARG A 7 -14.55 -22.28 7.87
C ARG A 7 -14.65 -23.52 6.98
N HIS A 8 -15.81 -23.75 6.39
CA HIS A 8 -16.07 -24.90 5.51
C HIS A 8 -15.26 -24.89 4.21
N LEU A 9 -14.70 -23.76 3.82
CA LEU A 9 -13.84 -23.62 2.64
C LEU A 9 -12.37 -23.91 2.94
N VAL A 10 -11.99 -23.92 4.24
CA VAL A 10 -10.59 -23.97 4.70
C VAL A 10 -10.29 -25.26 5.43
N ILE A 11 -11.12 -25.62 6.44
CA ILE A 11 -10.86 -26.77 7.30
C ILE A 11 -10.92 -28.08 6.52
N GLY A 12 -9.88 -28.92 6.71
CA GLY A 12 -9.74 -30.18 5.99
C GLY A 12 -9.07 -30.08 4.62
N THR A 13 -8.62 -28.88 4.22
CA THR A 13 -7.77 -28.74 3.03
C THR A 13 -6.30 -28.88 3.47
N ASP A 14 -5.52 -29.68 2.73
CA ASP A 14 -4.10 -29.85 2.98
C ASP A 14 -3.30 -28.60 2.58
N LEU A 15 -2.25 -28.27 3.34
CA LEU A 15 -1.41 -27.11 3.07
C LEU A 15 -0.64 -27.26 1.75
N ASP A 16 -0.17 -28.46 1.42
CA ASP A 16 0.58 -28.72 0.20
C ASP A 16 -0.32 -28.54 -1.04
N ASP A 17 -1.60 -28.95 -0.95
CA ASP A 17 -2.60 -28.69 -2.01
C ASP A 17 -2.87 -27.20 -2.20
N ILE A 18 -2.96 -26.44 -1.08
CA ILE A 18 -3.13 -24.99 -1.14
C ILE A 18 -1.90 -24.33 -1.75
N ALA A 19 -0.70 -24.70 -1.31
CA ALA A 19 0.55 -24.15 -1.80
C ALA A 19 0.78 -24.44 -3.30
N ALA A 20 0.38 -25.63 -3.77
CA ALA A 20 0.46 -26.01 -5.19
C ALA A 20 -0.46 -25.16 -6.09
N ASN A 21 -1.53 -24.56 -5.54
CA ASN A 21 -2.49 -23.73 -6.28
C ASN A 21 -3.10 -22.65 -5.38
N ILE A 22 -2.27 -21.76 -4.85
CA ILE A 22 -2.71 -20.73 -3.90
C ILE A 22 -3.64 -19.69 -4.55
N GLY A 23 -3.46 -19.41 -5.84
CA GLY A 23 -4.38 -18.57 -6.62
C GLY A 23 -5.78 -19.21 -6.75
N GLY A 24 -5.84 -20.52 -6.98
CA GLY A 24 -7.08 -21.29 -6.99
C GLY A 24 -7.78 -21.31 -5.63
N PHE A 25 -7.02 -21.44 -4.56
CA PHE A 25 -7.54 -21.37 -3.20
C PHE A 25 -8.13 -19.98 -2.88
N TYR A 26 -7.43 -18.91 -3.24
CA TYR A 26 -7.95 -17.55 -3.14
C TYR A 26 -9.26 -17.39 -3.93
N ASN A 27 -9.31 -17.90 -5.16
CA ASN A 27 -10.51 -17.91 -5.96
C ASN A 27 -11.69 -18.62 -5.30
N LYS A 28 -11.44 -19.77 -4.63
CA LYS A 28 -12.46 -20.51 -3.88
C LYS A 28 -13.06 -19.66 -2.75
N LEU A 29 -12.21 -18.98 -1.97
CA LEU A 29 -12.67 -18.12 -0.86
C LEU A 29 -13.56 -16.95 -1.34
N ARG A 30 -13.11 -16.21 -2.36
CA ARG A 30 -13.81 -15.01 -2.82
C ARG A 30 -15.01 -15.31 -3.73
N SER A 31 -15.16 -16.52 -4.21
CA SER A 31 -16.22 -16.90 -5.19
C SER A 31 -17.37 -17.68 -4.56
N ASP A 32 -17.36 -17.90 -3.26
CA ASP A 32 -18.48 -18.54 -2.57
C ASP A 32 -19.77 -17.76 -2.82
N SER A 33 -20.78 -18.44 -3.37
CA SER A 33 -22.00 -17.80 -3.89
C SER A 33 -22.82 -17.11 -2.79
N GLN A 34 -22.80 -17.65 -1.56
CA GLN A 34 -23.56 -17.11 -0.45
C GLN A 34 -22.85 -15.92 0.18
N LEU A 35 -21.52 -16.02 0.33
CA LEU A 35 -20.70 -14.93 0.91
C LEU A 35 -20.61 -13.74 -0.05
N ARG A 36 -20.53 -13.98 -1.37
CA ARG A 36 -20.57 -12.91 -2.38
C ARG A 36 -21.86 -12.10 -2.38
N TRP A 37 -22.97 -12.70 -1.98
CA TRP A 37 -24.22 -11.97 -1.81
C TRP A 37 -24.12 -10.90 -0.71
N LEU A 38 -23.36 -11.18 0.35
CA LEU A 38 -23.15 -10.25 1.45
C LEU A 38 -22.13 -9.14 1.11
N GLY A 39 -21.19 -9.42 0.21
CA GLY A 39 -20.17 -8.45 -0.19
C GLY A 39 -19.19 -9.04 -1.21
N PRO A 40 -19.41 -8.83 -2.52
CA PRO A 40 -18.51 -9.35 -3.53
C PRO A 40 -17.21 -8.52 -3.57
N GLU A 41 -16.13 -9.12 -3.12
CA GLU A 41 -14.77 -8.54 -3.17
C GLU A 41 -14.67 -7.14 -2.54
N LYS A 42 -15.44 -6.90 -1.49
CA LYS A 42 -15.39 -5.67 -0.67
C LYS A 42 -15.99 -5.92 0.72
N GLY A 43 -15.74 -4.97 1.63
CA GLY A 43 -16.31 -5.00 2.98
C GLY A 43 -15.77 -6.14 3.84
N VAL A 44 -16.49 -6.46 4.90
CA VAL A 44 -16.07 -7.41 5.95
C VAL A 44 -15.78 -8.82 5.42
N ILE A 45 -16.54 -9.29 4.44
CA ILE A 45 -16.33 -10.63 3.85
C ILE A 45 -15.00 -10.68 3.11
N HIS A 46 -14.68 -9.64 2.33
CA HIS A 46 -13.41 -9.57 1.60
C HIS A 46 -12.21 -9.46 2.55
N MET A 47 -12.33 -8.63 3.59
CA MET A 47 -11.31 -8.51 4.64
C MET A 47 -11.11 -9.84 5.39
N ALA A 48 -12.19 -10.60 5.62
CA ALA A 48 -12.11 -11.93 6.25
C ALA A 48 -11.37 -12.94 5.34
N ALA A 49 -11.66 -12.93 4.03
CA ALA A 49 -10.91 -13.72 3.05
C ALA A 49 -9.42 -13.32 3.05
N GLY A 50 -9.13 -12.01 3.12
CA GLY A 50 -7.77 -11.48 3.25
C GLY A 50 -7.06 -11.98 4.50
N GLY A 51 -7.73 -11.97 5.65
CA GLY A 51 -7.18 -12.51 6.90
C GLY A 51 -6.83 -13.99 6.82
N ILE A 52 -7.68 -14.79 6.17
CA ILE A 52 -7.43 -16.21 5.93
C ILE A 52 -6.22 -16.38 5.00
N MET A 53 -6.18 -15.65 3.88
CA MET A 53 -5.08 -15.74 2.94
C MET A 53 -3.75 -15.35 3.58
N ASN A 54 -3.72 -14.27 4.36
CA ASN A 54 -2.52 -13.85 5.06
C ASN A 54 -2.02 -14.92 6.05
N ALA A 55 -2.95 -15.56 6.79
CA ALA A 55 -2.62 -16.66 7.69
C ALA A 55 -2.08 -17.89 6.93
N VAL A 56 -2.64 -18.22 5.77
CA VAL A 56 -2.17 -19.34 4.94
C VAL A 56 -0.76 -19.06 4.39
N TRP A 57 -0.48 -17.85 3.94
CA TRP A 57 0.86 -17.45 3.49
C TRP A 57 1.89 -17.54 4.63
N ASP A 58 1.54 -17.06 5.83
CA ASP A 58 2.42 -17.20 7.00
C ASP A 58 2.67 -18.67 7.36
N LEU A 59 1.61 -19.49 7.36
CA LEU A 59 1.72 -20.91 7.64
C LEU A 59 2.63 -21.62 6.61
N TRP A 60 2.45 -21.36 5.32
CA TRP A 60 3.28 -21.92 4.26
C TRP A 60 4.74 -21.48 4.39
N ALA A 61 4.99 -20.21 4.58
CA ALA A 61 6.34 -19.68 4.74
C ALA A 61 7.06 -20.31 5.94
N ARG A 62 6.36 -20.47 7.08
CA ARG A 62 6.87 -21.16 8.29
C ARG A 62 7.15 -22.63 8.04
N SER A 63 6.28 -23.34 7.33
CA SER A 63 6.45 -24.76 7.05
C SER A 63 7.72 -25.06 6.24
N VAL A 64 8.15 -24.14 5.39
CA VAL A 64 9.38 -24.25 4.59
C VAL A 64 10.56 -23.48 5.19
N GLY A 65 10.41 -22.89 6.38
CA GLY A 65 11.47 -22.18 7.11
C GLY A 65 11.94 -20.88 6.44
N LYS A 66 11.07 -20.20 5.67
CA LYS A 66 11.40 -18.97 4.96
C LYS A 66 10.50 -17.80 5.40
N PRO A 67 10.97 -16.56 5.44
CA PRO A 67 10.08 -15.41 5.52
C PRO A 67 9.28 -15.27 4.21
N VAL A 68 8.07 -14.70 4.28
CA VAL A 68 7.15 -14.60 3.13
C VAL A 68 7.79 -13.92 1.92
N TRP A 69 8.52 -12.81 2.13
CA TRP A 69 9.20 -12.11 1.03
C TRP A 69 10.20 -13.02 0.30
N ARG A 70 10.94 -13.86 1.04
CA ARG A 70 11.92 -14.78 0.47
C ARG A 70 11.23 -15.94 -0.25
N LEU A 71 10.13 -16.45 0.30
CA LEU A 71 9.31 -17.46 -0.37
C LEU A 71 8.85 -16.96 -1.75
N LEU A 72 8.36 -15.73 -1.84
CA LEU A 72 7.95 -15.11 -3.09
C LEU A 72 9.14 -14.86 -4.03
N ALA A 73 10.25 -14.35 -3.50
CA ALA A 73 11.45 -14.09 -4.31
C ALA A 73 12.04 -15.36 -4.92
N ASP A 74 11.91 -16.51 -4.26
CA ASP A 74 12.42 -17.80 -4.76
C ASP A 74 11.51 -18.45 -5.81
N MET A 75 10.31 -17.94 -6.06
CA MET A 75 9.41 -18.43 -7.10
C MET A 75 9.95 -18.18 -8.50
N THR A 76 9.58 -19.05 -9.45
CA THR A 76 9.72 -18.73 -10.87
C THR A 76 8.73 -17.65 -11.29
N PRO A 77 8.94 -16.95 -12.41
CA PRO A 77 7.96 -16.00 -12.93
C PRO A 77 6.55 -16.59 -13.06
N GLU A 78 6.42 -17.82 -13.52
CA GLU A 78 5.14 -18.51 -13.69
C GLU A 78 4.47 -18.75 -12.33
N GLN A 79 5.22 -19.27 -11.35
CA GLN A 79 4.71 -19.51 -9.99
C GLN A 79 4.24 -18.22 -9.33
N PHE A 80 5.00 -17.13 -9.47
CA PHE A 80 4.61 -15.83 -8.95
C PHE A 80 3.34 -15.32 -9.62
N VAL A 81 3.25 -15.39 -10.95
CA VAL A 81 2.09 -14.91 -11.72
C VAL A 81 0.85 -15.76 -11.46
N ASP A 82 1.00 -17.06 -11.16
CA ASP A 82 -0.10 -17.93 -10.74
C ASP A 82 -0.70 -17.57 -9.37
N CYS A 83 0.01 -16.77 -8.55
CA CYS A 83 -0.53 -16.20 -7.33
C CYS A 83 -1.49 -15.02 -7.58
N LEU A 84 -1.45 -14.39 -8.77
CA LEU A 84 -2.18 -13.15 -9.06
C LEU A 84 -3.64 -13.41 -9.43
N ASP A 85 -4.46 -12.38 -9.25
CA ASP A 85 -5.86 -12.42 -9.64
C ASP A 85 -6.15 -11.41 -10.77
N PHE A 86 -6.27 -11.91 -11.98
CA PHE A 86 -6.54 -11.10 -13.18
C PHE A 86 -8.03 -10.79 -13.42
N ARG A 87 -8.91 -11.32 -12.59
CA ARG A 87 -10.35 -11.07 -12.75
C ARG A 87 -10.66 -9.58 -12.58
N TYR A 88 -11.36 -9.02 -13.54
CA TYR A 88 -11.80 -7.62 -13.63
C TYR A 88 -10.67 -6.60 -13.84
N ILE A 89 -9.45 -7.06 -14.12
CA ILE A 89 -8.31 -6.19 -14.43
C ILE A 89 -7.58 -6.56 -15.73
N SER A 90 -8.04 -7.59 -16.44
CA SER A 90 -7.39 -8.07 -17.67
C SER A 90 -7.39 -7.05 -18.82
N ASP A 91 -8.23 -6.03 -18.73
CA ASP A 91 -8.21 -4.85 -19.62
C ASP A 91 -7.06 -3.87 -19.28
N ALA A 92 -6.51 -3.94 -18.09
CA ALA A 92 -5.40 -3.09 -17.63
C ALA A 92 -4.08 -3.85 -17.47
N LEU A 93 -4.12 -5.13 -17.10
CA LEU A 93 -2.94 -6.01 -16.94
C LEU A 93 -3.30 -7.43 -17.35
N THR A 94 -2.64 -7.94 -18.37
CA THR A 94 -2.77 -9.34 -18.80
C THR A 94 -1.75 -10.23 -18.08
N ARG A 95 -1.98 -11.56 -18.15
CA ARG A 95 -1.04 -12.56 -17.61
C ARG A 95 0.34 -12.49 -18.31
N ASP A 96 0.34 -12.31 -19.61
CA ASP A 96 1.59 -12.27 -20.40
C ASP A 96 2.41 -11.02 -20.05
N GLU A 97 1.78 -9.86 -19.91
CA GLU A 97 2.44 -8.64 -19.44
C GLU A 97 3.02 -8.79 -18.02
N ALA A 98 2.30 -9.47 -17.12
CA ALA A 98 2.81 -9.74 -15.78
C ALA A 98 4.04 -10.67 -15.83
N LEU A 99 4.03 -11.71 -16.67
CA LEU A 99 5.18 -12.58 -16.89
C LEU A 99 6.39 -11.82 -17.45
N GLU A 100 6.16 -10.91 -18.40
CA GLU A 100 7.22 -10.07 -18.95
C GLU A 100 7.85 -9.16 -17.87
N ILE A 101 7.03 -8.47 -17.06
CA ILE A 101 7.50 -7.59 -15.98
C ILE A 101 8.35 -8.38 -14.97
N VAL A 102 7.86 -9.53 -14.51
CA VAL A 102 8.59 -10.36 -13.54
C VAL A 102 9.87 -10.94 -14.18
N GLY A 103 9.79 -11.37 -15.43
CA GLY A 103 10.93 -11.90 -16.20
C GLY A 103 12.08 -10.90 -16.35
N GLN A 104 11.77 -9.63 -16.66
CA GLN A 104 12.76 -8.56 -16.78
C GLN A 104 13.52 -8.32 -15.48
N ASN A 105 12.88 -8.53 -14.34
CA ASN A 105 13.49 -8.33 -13.02
C ASN A 105 14.36 -9.51 -12.53
N GLN A 106 14.39 -10.64 -13.23
CA GLN A 106 15.16 -11.81 -12.81
C GLN A 106 16.68 -11.56 -12.85
N ALA A 107 17.16 -10.80 -13.83
CA ALA A 107 18.60 -10.55 -14.01
C ALA A 107 19.27 -9.85 -12.79
N THR A 108 18.52 -9.05 -12.05
CA THR A 108 19.02 -8.30 -10.88
C THR A 108 18.55 -8.87 -9.55
N LYS A 109 17.79 -9.95 -9.55
CA LYS A 109 17.16 -10.53 -8.34
C LYS A 109 18.16 -10.79 -7.23
N GLU A 110 19.22 -11.52 -7.49
CA GLU A 110 20.22 -11.89 -6.48
C GLU A 110 20.98 -10.67 -5.92
N GLN A 111 21.19 -9.63 -6.73
CA GLN A 111 21.79 -8.38 -6.26
C GLN A 111 20.85 -7.67 -5.30
N ARG A 112 19.57 -7.54 -5.64
CA ARG A 112 18.55 -6.90 -4.79
C ARG A 112 18.34 -7.64 -3.48
N ILE A 113 18.34 -8.99 -3.50
CA ILE A 113 18.26 -9.80 -2.29
C ILE A 113 19.43 -9.49 -1.34
N ARG A 114 20.68 -9.50 -1.86
CA ARG A 114 21.86 -9.16 -1.05
C ARG A 114 21.78 -7.74 -0.49
N GLU A 115 21.30 -6.79 -1.28
CA GLU A 115 21.12 -5.41 -0.84
C GLU A 115 20.11 -5.31 0.31
N LEU A 116 18.97 -5.98 0.21
CA LEU A 116 17.97 -6.04 1.27
C LEU A 116 18.49 -6.73 2.54
N GLU A 117 19.25 -7.82 2.41
CA GLU A 117 19.84 -8.54 3.54
C GLU A 117 20.91 -7.71 4.26
N GLN A 118 21.63 -6.84 3.55
CA GLN A 118 22.68 -6.00 4.11
C GLN A 118 22.18 -4.68 4.68
N ASN A 119 21.23 -4.02 3.98
CA ASN A 119 20.82 -2.65 4.25
C ASN A 119 19.41 -2.52 4.79
N GLY A 120 18.61 -3.60 4.75
CA GLY A 120 17.18 -3.55 5.02
C GLY A 120 16.40 -2.88 3.89
N TYR A 121 15.13 -2.62 4.13
CA TYR A 121 14.25 -1.93 3.21
C TYR A 121 14.05 -0.46 3.62
N PRO A 122 13.79 0.45 2.66
CA PRO A 122 13.50 1.85 2.99
C PRO A 122 12.16 1.96 3.71
N ALA A 123 12.13 2.77 4.77
CA ALA A 123 10.92 3.03 5.54
C ALA A 123 10.74 4.54 5.76
N TYR A 124 9.52 4.94 6.06
CA TYR A 124 9.19 6.28 6.50
C TYR A 124 8.56 6.25 7.90
N THR A 125 8.53 7.40 8.56
CA THR A 125 7.86 7.52 9.87
C THR A 125 6.78 8.59 9.85
N THR A 126 5.69 8.32 10.57
CA THR A 126 4.59 9.27 10.82
C THR A 126 4.54 9.72 12.29
N SER A 127 5.33 9.07 13.16
CA SER A 127 5.30 9.31 14.60
C SER A 127 5.71 10.73 15.01
N ALA A 128 6.47 11.43 14.14
CA ALA A 128 6.91 12.78 14.38
C ALA A 128 5.80 13.84 14.26
N GLY A 129 4.74 13.58 13.50
CA GLY A 129 3.85 14.61 13.01
C GLY A 129 2.36 14.44 13.27
N TRP A 130 1.92 13.77 14.34
CA TRP A 130 0.50 13.68 14.67
C TRP A 130 -0.12 15.05 14.99
N LEU A 131 -1.42 15.20 14.70
CA LEU A 131 -2.19 16.37 15.11
C LEU A 131 -2.20 16.54 16.63
N GLY A 132 -2.32 17.77 17.10
CA GLY A 132 -2.34 18.08 18.52
C GLY A 132 -0.96 18.10 19.20
N TYR A 133 0.14 17.78 18.50
CA TYR A 133 1.47 17.96 19.06
C TYR A 133 1.83 19.45 19.15
N SER A 134 2.48 19.86 20.27
CA SER A 134 3.05 21.19 20.40
C SER A 134 4.20 21.39 19.39
N ASN A 135 4.58 22.64 19.13
CA ASN A 135 5.67 22.98 18.23
C ASN A 135 7.00 22.33 18.65
N GLU A 136 7.29 22.36 19.94
CA GLU A 136 8.49 21.79 20.53
C GLU A 136 8.53 20.27 20.37
N LYS A 137 7.37 19.62 20.55
CA LYS A 137 7.25 18.16 20.37
C LYS A 137 7.42 17.78 18.92
N LEU A 138 6.77 18.48 17.98
CA LEU A 138 6.91 18.26 16.55
C LEU A 138 8.38 18.42 16.12
N GLN A 139 9.01 19.54 16.50
CA GLN A 139 10.40 19.82 16.18
C GLN A 139 11.35 18.73 16.75
N ARG A 140 11.17 18.37 18.03
CA ARG A 140 12.00 17.35 18.68
C ARG A 140 11.86 16.00 17.98
N LEU A 141 10.66 15.54 17.71
CA LEU A 141 10.42 14.24 17.08
C LEU A 141 10.89 14.20 15.61
N CYS A 142 10.78 15.30 14.88
CA CYS A 142 11.36 15.42 13.53
C CYS A 142 12.88 15.28 13.59
N ARG A 143 13.55 15.92 14.55
CA ARG A 143 15.01 15.81 14.75
C ARG A 143 15.40 14.38 15.12
N GLU A 144 14.74 13.78 16.10
CA GLU A 144 14.98 12.39 16.51
C GLU A 144 14.82 11.41 15.35
N ALA A 145 13.84 11.63 14.45
CA ALA A 145 13.66 10.82 13.26
C ALA A 145 14.83 10.96 12.26
N VAL A 146 15.29 12.19 12.02
CA VAL A 146 16.47 12.43 11.16
C VAL A 146 17.72 11.79 11.76
N ASP A 147 17.96 11.97 13.07
CA ASP A 147 19.10 11.41 13.79
C ASP A 147 19.07 9.86 13.78
N SER A 148 17.87 9.27 13.74
CA SER A 148 17.65 7.82 13.59
C SER A 148 17.82 7.32 12.14
N GLY A 149 18.13 8.21 11.19
CA GLY A 149 18.43 7.86 9.81
C GLY A 149 17.22 7.87 8.85
N PHE A 150 16.04 8.25 9.29
CA PHE A 150 14.88 8.36 8.39
C PHE A 150 15.10 9.43 7.32
N LYS A 151 14.86 9.07 6.06
CA LYS A 151 14.92 9.96 4.89
C LYS A 151 13.55 10.44 4.42
N HIS A 152 12.49 9.92 5.02
CA HIS A 152 11.10 10.22 4.69
C HIS A 152 10.32 10.40 5.99
N ILE A 153 9.71 11.56 6.17
CA ILE A 153 8.95 11.91 7.38
C ILE A 153 7.59 12.46 6.96
N LYS A 154 6.52 11.86 7.49
CA LYS A 154 5.14 12.26 7.21
C LYS A 154 4.53 12.97 8.41
N ILE A 155 3.83 14.08 8.17
CA ILE A 155 3.08 14.82 9.19
C ILE A 155 1.62 14.93 8.78
N LYS A 156 0.73 15.02 9.75
CA LYS A 156 -0.71 15.24 9.53
C LYS A 156 -1.00 16.73 9.32
N VAL A 157 -1.92 17.00 8.39
CA VAL A 157 -2.47 18.33 8.05
C VAL A 157 -4.00 18.26 8.01
N GLY A 158 -4.68 19.39 7.77
CA GLY A 158 -6.14 19.43 7.58
C GLY A 158 -6.91 20.02 8.75
N VAL A 159 -6.27 20.72 9.69
CA VAL A 159 -6.95 21.42 10.80
C VAL A 159 -7.36 22.83 10.38
N SER A 160 -6.40 23.65 9.99
CA SER A 160 -6.59 24.99 9.41
C SER A 160 -5.35 25.35 8.59
N ILE A 161 -5.51 26.29 7.64
CA ILE A 161 -4.38 26.75 6.80
C ILE A 161 -3.23 27.26 7.68
N GLU A 162 -3.55 28.07 8.72
CA GLU A 162 -2.56 28.65 9.62
C GLU A 162 -1.79 27.56 10.39
N ASP A 163 -2.49 26.55 10.89
CA ASP A 163 -1.87 25.43 11.62
C ASP A 163 -1.01 24.60 10.69
N ASP A 164 -1.51 24.25 9.52
CA ASP A 164 -0.84 23.40 8.55
C ASP A 164 0.43 24.06 7.99
N VAL A 165 0.36 25.37 7.64
CA VAL A 165 1.51 26.18 7.22
C VAL A 165 2.57 26.22 8.35
N ARG A 166 2.15 26.49 9.59
CA ARG A 166 3.03 26.51 10.74
C ARG A 166 3.72 25.15 10.96
N ARG A 167 2.96 24.06 10.90
CA ARG A 167 3.48 22.68 11.07
C ARG A 167 4.44 22.30 9.95
N CYS A 168 4.09 22.54 8.70
CA CYS A 168 4.94 22.27 7.55
C CYS A 168 6.24 23.10 7.62
N LYS A 169 6.18 24.36 8.05
CA LYS A 169 7.36 25.21 8.27
C LYS A 169 8.30 24.62 9.31
N ILE A 170 7.77 24.28 10.50
CA ILE A 170 8.57 23.69 11.59
C ILE A 170 9.22 22.37 11.12
N ALA A 171 8.44 21.50 10.48
CA ALA A 171 8.95 20.22 10.00
C ALA A 171 10.08 20.44 8.97
N ARG A 172 9.83 21.25 7.92
CA ARG A 172 10.81 21.51 6.85
C ARG A 172 12.10 22.15 7.37
N GLU A 173 11.98 23.16 8.24
CA GLU A 173 13.15 23.80 8.86
C GLU A 173 13.96 22.83 9.74
N THR A 174 13.29 21.85 10.35
CA THR A 174 13.93 20.87 11.22
C THR A 174 14.62 19.74 10.46
N ILE A 175 13.95 19.19 9.43
CA ILE A 175 14.45 18.03 8.69
C ILE A 175 15.42 18.40 7.56
N GLY A 176 15.48 19.68 7.19
CA GLY A 176 16.33 20.16 6.09
C GLY A 176 15.82 19.79 4.70
N PRO A 177 16.53 20.20 3.63
CA PRO A 177 16.08 20.01 2.26
C PRO A 177 16.22 18.57 1.73
N ASP A 178 17.12 17.77 2.29
CA ASP A 178 17.46 16.44 1.76
C ASP A 178 16.49 15.35 2.22
N VAL A 179 15.77 15.57 3.32
CA VAL A 179 14.76 14.65 3.83
C VAL A 179 13.40 14.96 3.18
N LYS A 180 12.72 13.94 2.68
CA LYS A 180 11.42 14.08 2.05
C LYS A 180 10.34 14.35 3.12
N LEU A 181 9.70 15.51 3.02
CA LEU A 181 8.51 15.83 3.80
C LEU A 181 7.29 15.28 3.07
N MET A 182 6.48 14.52 3.76
CA MET A 182 5.20 14.00 3.27
C MET A 182 4.10 14.56 4.16
N ILE A 183 2.95 14.84 3.59
CA ILE A 183 1.79 15.37 4.31
C ILE A 183 0.58 14.48 4.08
N ASP A 184 -0.30 14.38 5.08
CA ASP A 184 -1.45 13.50 5.06
C ASP A 184 -2.67 14.23 5.65
N ALA A 185 -3.70 14.41 4.81
CA ALA A 185 -4.91 15.12 5.16
C ALA A 185 -6.02 14.22 5.72
N ASN A 186 -5.87 12.89 5.64
CA ASN A 186 -6.87 11.93 6.11
C ASN A 186 -8.30 12.27 5.65
N GLN A 187 -8.48 12.57 4.36
CA GLN A 187 -9.77 12.72 3.69
C GLN A 187 -10.61 13.94 4.11
N VAL A 188 -10.00 14.94 4.75
CA VAL A 188 -10.79 16.04 5.35
C VAL A 188 -11.23 17.11 4.37
N TRP A 189 -10.67 17.17 3.15
CA TRP A 189 -10.95 18.24 2.21
C TRP A 189 -11.93 17.84 1.11
N GLU A 190 -12.74 18.78 0.69
CA GLU A 190 -13.40 18.74 -0.61
C GLU A 190 -12.37 19.00 -1.72
N VAL A 191 -12.66 18.58 -2.95
CA VAL A 191 -11.70 18.62 -4.08
C VAL A 191 -11.13 20.01 -4.32
N ASP A 192 -12.00 21.04 -4.45
CA ASP A 192 -11.55 22.41 -4.70
C ASP A 192 -10.84 23.01 -3.49
N GLN A 193 -11.26 22.62 -2.29
CA GLN A 193 -10.58 23.00 -1.05
C GLN A 193 -9.17 22.40 -0.99
N ALA A 194 -9.00 21.14 -1.38
CA ALA A 194 -7.68 20.50 -1.41
C ALA A 194 -6.72 21.25 -2.37
N ILE A 195 -7.20 21.64 -3.55
CA ILE A 195 -6.41 22.41 -4.52
C ILE A 195 -6.00 23.76 -3.94
N ASP A 196 -6.93 24.49 -3.36
CA ASP A 196 -6.65 25.80 -2.74
C ASP A 196 -5.69 25.68 -1.55
N TRP A 197 -5.95 24.73 -0.65
CA TRP A 197 -5.11 24.47 0.53
C TRP A 197 -3.68 24.14 0.16
N MET A 198 -3.50 23.31 -0.86
CA MET A 198 -2.17 22.91 -1.33
C MET A 198 -1.34 24.10 -1.84
N GLN A 199 -1.96 25.18 -2.38
CA GLN A 199 -1.21 26.37 -2.78
C GLN A 199 -0.43 27.00 -1.60
N HIS A 200 -0.95 26.87 -0.38
CA HIS A 200 -0.29 27.36 0.83
C HIS A 200 0.80 26.40 1.34
N LEU A 201 0.74 25.12 0.98
CA LEU A 201 1.65 24.07 1.49
C LEU A 201 2.80 23.77 0.51
N ILE A 202 2.61 24.00 -0.80
CA ILE A 202 3.66 23.81 -1.84
C ILE A 202 4.98 24.49 -1.51
N PRO A 203 5.03 25.71 -0.90
CA PRO A 203 6.30 26.36 -0.56
C PRO A 203 7.19 25.58 0.42
N PHE A 204 6.66 24.57 1.12
CA PHE A 204 7.42 23.70 2.01
C PHE A 204 7.93 22.44 1.32
N ASP A 205 7.78 22.36 -0.01
CA ASP A 205 8.25 21.25 -0.86
C ASP A 205 7.79 19.87 -0.33
N PRO A 206 6.46 19.64 -0.13
CA PRO A 206 5.98 18.32 0.20
C PRO A 206 6.19 17.36 -0.98
N TRP A 207 6.73 16.18 -0.69
CA TRP A 207 7.00 15.18 -1.71
C TRP A 207 5.72 14.53 -2.23
N PHE A 208 4.73 14.34 -1.32
CA PHE A 208 3.37 13.98 -1.69
C PHE A 208 2.34 14.49 -0.65
N ILE A 209 1.10 14.59 -1.11
CA ILE A 209 -0.11 14.67 -0.27
C ILE A 209 -0.83 13.33 -0.28
N GLU A 210 -1.12 12.80 0.91
CA GLU A 210 -1.87 11.57 1.13
C GLU A 210 -3.32 11.88 1.46
N GLU A 211 -4.23 11.13 0.83
CA GLU A 211 -5.68 11.20 1.04
C GLU A 211 -6.23 12.64 1.13
N PRO A 212 -6.02 13.46 0.08
CA PRO A 212 -6.50 14.85 0.13
C PRO A 212 -8.03 14.95 0.19
N THR A 213 -8.75 13.98 -0.36
CA THR A 213 -10.22 13.92 -0.40
C THR A 213 -10.71 12.49 -0.21
N SER A 214 -12.00 12.24 -0.40
CA SER A 214 -12.62 10.91 -0.23
C SER A 214 -11.84 9.81 -0.95
N PRO A 215 -11.52 8.68 -0.29
CA PRO A 215 -10.77 7.58 -0.88
C PRO A 215 -11.53 6.86 -2.02
N ASP A 216 -12.82 7.14 -2.20
CA ASP A 216 -13.64 6.57 -3.28
C ASP A 216 -13.75 7.52 -4.49
N ASP A 217 -13.24 8.76 -4.39
CA ASP A 217 -13.34 9.77 -5.46
C ASP A 217 -12.11 9.77 -6.38
N VAL A 218 -12.12 8.87 -7.36
CA VAL A 218 -11.06 8.76 -8.38
C VAL A 218 -10.95 10.04 -9.22
N ALA A 219 -12.08 10.61 -9.62
CA ALA A 219 -12.10 11.83 -10.44
C ALA A 219 -11.61 13.05 -9.67
N GLY A 220 -11.97 13.14 -8.38
CA GLY A 220 -11.49 14.20 -7.47
C GLY A 220 -9.98 14.13 -7.27
N HIS A 221 -9.43 12.94 -7.02
CA HIS A 221 -7.96 12.76 -6.93
C HIS A 221 -7.26 13.19 -8.22
N LYS A 222 -7.81 12.80 -9.39
CA LYS A 222 -7.27 13.24 -10.69
C LYS A 222 -7.29 14.75 -10.83
N LYS A 223 -8.40 15.41 -10.48
CA LYS A 223 -8.52 16.86 -10.54
C LYS A 223 -7.52 17.56 -9.60
N ILE A 224 -7.36 17.05 -8.37
CA ILE A 224 -6.38 17.58 -7.42
C ILE A 224 -4.97 17.43 -8.00
N ARG A 225 -4.59 16.23 -8.44
CA ARG A 225 -3.26 15.93 -9.01
C ARG A 225 -2.90 16.88 -10.17
N ASP A 226 -3.85 17.15 -11.05
CA ASP A 226 -3.63 18.00 -12.21
C ASP A 226 -3.46 19.50 -11.84
N ASN A 227 -3.79 19.91 -10.60
CA ASN A 227 -3.82 21.31 -10.19
C ASN A 227 -2.86 21.66 -9.01
N ILE A 228 -2.06 20.72 -8.53
CA ILE A 228 -1.12 20.96 -7.40
C ILE A 228 0.37 20.93 -7.82
N GLY A 229 0.63 21.12 -9.10
CA GLY A 229 1.99 21.22 -9.64
C GLY A 229 2.77 19.92 -9.56
N ASN A 230 3.97 19.95 -8.97
CA ASN A 230 4.86 18.79 -8.88
C ASN A 230 4.66 17.93 -7.63
N VAL A 231 3.72 18.27 -6.76
CA VAL A 231 3.41 17.47 -5.58
C VAL A 231 2.66 16.22 -6.02
N ARG A 232 3.16 15.05 -5.59
CA ARG A 232 2.53 13.77 -5.89
C ARG A 232 1.26 13.58 -5.08
N VAL A 233 0.32 12.82 -5.61
CA VAL A 233 -0.87 12.38 -4.89
C VAL A 233 -0.72 10.91 -4.50
N ALA A 234 -0.96 10.61 -3.23
CA ALA A 234 -0.91 9.27 -2.65
C ALA A 234 -2.28 8.90 -2.06
N THR A 235 -2.73 7.68 -2.29
CA THR A 235 -3.90 7.09 -1.61
C THR A 235 -3.88 5.58 -1.71
N GLY A 236 -4.73 4.91 -0.92
CA GLY A 236 -4.94 3.48 -1.02
C GLY A 236 -5.15 2.73 0.29
N GLU A 237 -4.88 3.32 1.45
CA GLU A 237 -5.09 2.64 2.74
C GLU A 237 -6.56 2.26 2.98
N HIS A 238 -7.50 2.94 2.32
CA HIS A 238 -8.92 2.64 2.32
C HIS A 238 -9.43 1.94 1.07
N CYS A 239 -8.60 1.76 0.04
CA CYS A 239 -8.98 1.04 -1.16
C CYS A 239 -9.24 -0.43 -0.84
N GLN A 240 -10.41 -0.89 -1.21
CA GLN A 240 -10.93 -2.17 -0.75
C GLN A 240 -10.59 -3.36 -1.67
N ASN A 241 -10.14 -3.13 -2.90
CA ASN A 241 -9.81 -4.18 -3.86
C ASN A 241 -8.96 -3.67 -5.04
N ARG A 242 -8.42 -4.60 -5.81
CA ARG A 242 -7.62 -4.34 -7.03
C ARG A 242 -8.36 -3.54 -8.10
N ILE A 243 -9.71 -3.60 -8.13
CA ILE A 243 -10.49 -2.88 -9.14
C ILE A 243 -10.47 -1.38 -8.85
N MET A 244 -10.57 -0.97 -7.59
CA MET A 244 -10.41 0.42 -7.20
C MET A 244 -9.00 0.93 -7.52
N PHE A 245 -7.97 0.16 -7.18
CA PHE A 245 -6.59 0.51 -7.55
C PHE A 245 -6.41 0.62 -9.07
N LYS A 246 -7.00 -0.32 -9.84
CA LYS A 246 -6.98 -0.20 -11.32
C LYS A 246 -7.54 1.14 -11.78
N GLN A 247 -8.65 1.59 -11.22
CA GLN A 247 -9.27 2.85 -11.61
C GLN A 247 -8.38 4.05 -11.28
N PHE A 248 -7.83 4.12 -10.08
CA PHE A 248 -6.88 5.17 -9.69
C PHE A 248 -5.63 5.20 -10.57
N ILE A 249 -5.04 4.03 -10.81
CA ILE A 249 -3.78 3.90 -11.55
C ILE A 249 -4.00 4.18 -13.03
N ALA A 250 -4.99 3.55 -13.67
CA ALA A 250 -5.23 3.66 -15.11
C ALA A 250 -5.75 5.03 -15.54
N SER A 251 -6.48 5.75 -14.66
CA SER A 251 -6.90 7.14 -14.91
C SER A 251 -5.81 8.16 -14.64
N ASP A 252 -4.62 7.71 -14.19
CA ASP A 252 -3.54 8.60 -13.75
C ASP A 252 -3.96 9.58 -12.64
N ALA A 253 -4.80 9.11 -11.71
CA ALA A 253 -5.31 9.91 -10.61
C ALA A 253 -4.35 10.01 -9.42
N ILE A 254 -3.39 9.09 -9.33
CA ILE A 254 -2.40 9.03 -8.26
C ILE A 254 -1.00 8.74 -8.80
N ASP A 255 0.01 9.10 -8.03
CA ASP A 255 1.42 8.83 -8.30
C ASP A 255 1.98 7.73 -7.40
N ILE A 256 1.39 7.58 -6.21
CA ILE A 256 1.84 6.66 -5.16
C ILE A 256 0.65 5.81 -4.70
N VAL A 257 0.88 4.52 -4.72
CA VAL A 257 -0.08 3.49 -4.34
C VAL A 257 0.20 3.05 -2.91
N GLN A 258 -0.74 3.27 -1.99
CA GLN A 258 -0.59 2.96 -0.57
C GLN A 258 -1.52 1.81 -0.16
N ILE A 259 -1.09 0.60 -0.44
CA ILE A 259 -1.90 -0.59 -0.18
C ILE A 259 -1.90 -0.90 1.32
N ASP A 260 -3.07 -1.15 1.89
CA ASP A 260 -3.22 -1.77 3.21
C ASP A 260 -3.61 -3.24 3.06
N ALA A 261 -2.74 -4.13 3.50
CA ALA A 261 -2.92 -5.58 3.36
C ALA A 261 -4.08 -6.16 4.20
N CYS A 262 -4.63 -5.39 5.14
CA CYS A 262 -5.80 -5.77 5.94
C CYS A 262 -7.13 -5.27 5.35
N ARG A 263 -7.09 -4.33 4.38
CA ARG A 263 -8.28 -3.85 3.66
C ARG A 263 -8.67 -4.73 2.49
N MET A 264 -7.70 -5.42 1.91
CA MET A 264 -7.83 -6.18 0.69
C MET A 264 -8.05 -7.67 0.94
N GLY A 265 -8.18 -8.44 -0.13
CA GLY A 265 -8.33 -9.90 -0.13
C GLY A 265 -7.07 -10.69 0.24
N GLY A 266 -6.07 -10.05 0.85
CA GLY A 266 -4.83 -10.68 1.29
C GLY A 266 -3.71 -10.55 0.27
N LEU A 267 -2.60 -11.28 0.52
CA LEU A 267 -1.35 -11.15 -0.22
C LEU A 267 -1.51 -11.30 -1.74
N ASN A 268 -2.31 -12.26 -2.21
CA ASN A 268 -2.54 -12.46 -3.64
C ASN A 268 -3.07 -11.19 -4.34
N GLU A 269 -3.99 -10.48 -3.70
CA GLU A 269 -4.53 -9.24 -4.25
C GLU A 269 -3.54 -8.08 -4.14
N VAL A 270 -2.77 -8.01 -3.05
CA VAL A 270 -1.67 -7.03 -2.90
C VAL A 270 -0.65 -7.19 -4.02
N LEU A 271 -0.19 -8.42 -4.30
CA LEU A 271 0.73 -8.70 -5.40
C LEU A 271 0.16 -8.28 -6.76
N THR A 272 -1.14 -8.48 -6.96
CA THR A 272 -1.82 -8.05 -8.20
C THR A 272 -1.76 -6.53 -8.36
N VAL A 273 -1.96 -5.77 -7.29
CA VAL A 273 -1.85 -4.30 -7.32
C VAL A 273 -0.40 -3.85 -7.53
N TYR A 274 0.58 -4.56 -6.97
CA TYR A 274 2.00 -4.30 -7.24
C TYR A 274 2.32 -4.42 -8.73
N MET A 275 1.79 -5.45 -9.39
CA MET A 275 2.00 -5.63 -10.83
C MET A 275 1.30 -4.55 -11.67
N LEU A 276 0.10 -4.10 -11.25
CA LEU A 276 -0.54 -2.93 -11.86
C LEU A 276 0.32 -1.67 -11.69
N ALA A 277 0.80 -1.40 -10.48
CA ALA A 277 1.67 -0.26 -10.21
C ALA A 277 2.95 -0.30 -11.06
N ALA A 278 3.60 -1.47 -11.14
CA ALA A 278 4.79 -1.67 -11.96
C ALA A 278 4.53 -1.39 -13.44
N LYS A 279 3.44 -1.92 -14.00
CA LYS A 279 3.06 -1.68 -15.41
C LYS A 279 2.88 -0.21 -15.73
N PHE A 280 2.26 0.55 -14.82
CA PHE A 280 1.95 1.97 -15.02
C PHE A 280 3.04 2.90 -14.47
N GLY A 281 4.17 2.38 -14.00
CA GLY A 281 5.28 3.17 -13.45
C GLY A 281 4.94 3.95 -12.19
N LYS A 282 4.01 3.44 -11.38
CA LYS A 282 3.61 4.06 -10.11
C LYS A 282 4.47 3.57 -8.95
N LEU A 283 4.79 4.46 -8.03
CA LEU A 283 5.50 4.11 -6.80
C LEU A 283 4.55 3.39 -5.85
N VAL A 284 5.10 2.46 -5.06
CA VAL A 284 4.33 1.74 -4.03
C VAL A 284 4.92 2.04 -2.65
N PHE A 285 4.06 2.52 -1.77
CA PHE A 285 4.36 2.83 -0.36
C PHE A 285 3.32 2.13 0.52
N PRO A 286 3.52 0.88 0.92
CA PRO A 286 2.51 0.16 1.68
C PRO A 286 2.16 0.87 2.97
N HIS A 287 0.86 0.99 3.26
CA HIS A 287 0.39 1.52 4.53
C HIS A 287 0.64 0.51 5.64
N ALA A 288 1.12 0.99 6.78
CA ALA A 288 1.29 0.21 8.00
C ALA A 288 0.81 1.00 9.20
N GLY A 289 -0.24 0.54 9.83
CA GLY A 289 -0.80 1.13 11.05
C GLY A 289 -1.34 0.03 11.96
N GLY A 290 -1.28 0.25 13.28
CA GLY A 290 -1.77 -0.70 14.25
C GLY A 290 -0.81 -1.85 14.57
N VAL A 291 -1.25 -2.71 15.50
CA VAL A 291 -0.45 -3.82 16.04
C VAL A 291 -0.38 -4.96 15.02
N GLY A 292 0.82 -5.45 14.74
CA GLY A 292 1.07 -6.61 13.87
C GLY A 292 1.10 -6.29 12.37
N LEU A 293 0.61 -5.12 11.93
CA LEU A 293 0.63 -4.77 10.51
C LEU A 293 2.03 -4.39 10.03
N CYS A 294 2.83 -3.72 10.85
CA CYS A 294 4.21 -3.38 10.50
C CYS A 294 5.06 -4.61 10.25
N GLU A 295 4.90 -5.65 11.06
CA GLU A 295 5.58 -6.94 10.92
C GLU A 295 5.21 -7.67 9.62
N TYR A 296 4.00 -7.47 9.14
CA TYR A 296 3.56 -8.01 7.86
C TYR A 296 4.05 -7.15 6.69
N VAL A 297 3.87 -5.83 6.78
CA VAL A 297 4.19 -4.89 5.69
C VAL A 297 5.68 -4.85 5.35
N GLN A 298 6.59 -5.13 6.31
CA GLN A 298 8.00 -5.29 5.99
C GLN A 298 8.24 -6.33 4.88
N HIS A 299 7.50 -7.45 4.87
CA HIS A 299 7.61 -8.44 3.80
C HIS A 299 7.16 -7.86 2.45
N LEU A 300 6.11 -7.05 2.46
CA LEU A 300 5.60 -6.40 1.25
C LEU A 300 6.56 -5.34 0.70
N SER A 301 7.32 -4.69 1.58
CA SER A 301 8.33 -3.68 1.20
C SER A 301 9.62 -4.29 0.63
N MET A 302 9.80 -5.60 0.77
CA MET A 302 10.97 -6.35 0.27
C MET A 302 10.71 -7.09 -1.04
N ILE A 303 9.47 -7.07 -1.55
CA ILE A 303 9.08 -7.70 -2.82
C ILE A 303 9.23 -6.70 -3.96
#